data_67b1e491d68e027c02324d7fb5eb3023
#
_entry.id   67b1e491d68e027c02324d7fb5eb3023
#
_cell.length_a   1.000
_cell.length_b   1.000
_cell.length_c   1.000
_cell.angle_alpha   90.00
_cell.angle_beta   90.00
_cell.angle_gamma   90.00
#
_symmetry.space_group_name_H-M   'P 1'
#
loop_
_entity.id
_entity.type
_entity.pdbx_description
1 polymer ?
#
loop_
_entity_poly.entity_id
_entity_poly.type
_entity_poly.pdbx_seq_one_letter_code
_entity_poly.pdbx_strand_id
1 'polypeptide(L)'
;MTPFIKLLHASLFAFISLLIVLFLNMKKVILGATGSIGSSLAKKLVESGEQVHLVGREETSLSKLANELNSTFTTCDVLEENFSEKIVNDLKDEQVNGLAYCVGSIDLKPLKLTKKSDFMQSFNLNLVSATEIIKSLADNLKASKGSIVLFSTVAVQQGFPNHAIVSSAKGAVEGLTLALAAEYAPNI
;
A
#
# COMPACT_ATOMS: atom_id res chain seq x y z
N MET A 1 32.23 -32.73 -22.76
CA MET A 1 31.61 -31.41 -22.60
C MET A 1 32.71 -30.36 -22.63
N THR A 2 32.76 -29.54 -23.66
CA THR A 2 33.84 -28.57 -23.88
C THR A 2 33.81 -27.48 -22.77
N PRO A 3 34.98 -26.85 -22.42
CA PRO A 3 35.05 -25.79 -21.41
C PRO A 3 34.05 -24.66 -21.68
N PHE A 4 33.78 -24.38 -22.94
CA PHE A 4 32.83 -23.36 -23.39
C PHE A 4 31.38 -23.64 -22.94
N ILE A 5 30.93 -24.90 -23.03
CA ILE A 5 29.57 -25.30 -22.61
C ILE A 5 29.43 -25.17 -21.08
N LYS A 6 30.46 -25.51 -20.30
CA LYS A 6 30.45 -25.32 -18.85
C LYS A 6 30.37 -23.84 -18.45
N LEU A 7 31.07 -22.95 -19.15
CA LEU A 7 31.03 -21.52 -18.89
C LEU A 7 29.64 -20.93 -19.23
N LEU A 8 29.03 -21.38 -20.33
CA LEU A 8 27.68 -20.95 -20.73
C LEU A 8 26.61 -21.38 -19.71
N HIS A 9 26.70 -22.61 -19.21
CA HIS A 9 25.77 -23.10 -18.17
C HIS A 9 25.95 -22.36 -16.82
N ALA A 10 27.18 -22.08 -16.43
CA ALA A 10 27.47 -21.31 -15.20
C ALA A 10 26.92 -19.87 -15.29
N SER A 11 27.11 -19.22 -16.45
CA SER A 11 26.59 -17.87 -16.72
C SER A 11 25.06 -17.85 -16.74
N LEU A 12 24.42 -18.82 -17.40
CA LEU A 12 22.95 -18.94 -17.43
C LEU A 12 22.38 -19.22 -16.03
N PHE A 13 23.01 -20.10 -15.26
CA PHE A 13 22.59 -20.40 -13.90
C PHE A 13 22.73 -19.19 -12.97
N ALA A 14 23.84 -18.44 -13.08
CA ALA A 14 24.05 -17.20 -12.32
C ALA A 14 23.01 -16.13 -12.71
N PHE A 15 22.68 -16.01 -14.00
CA PHE A 15 21.66 -15.08 -14.51
C PHE A 15 20.26 -15.45 -14.02
N ILE A 16 19.89 -16.73 -14.08
CA ILE A 16 18.60 -17.23 -13.55
C ILE A 16 18.53 -17.02 -12.04
N SER A 17 19.60 -17.33 -11.29
CA SER A 17 19.66 -17.10 -9.85
C SER A 17 19.52 -15.62 -9.49
N LEU A 18 20.15 -14.73 -10.25
CA LEU A 18 20.02 -13.28 -10.07
C LEU A 18 18.59 -12.79 -10.35
N LEU A 19 17.96 -13.31 -11.43
CA LEU A 19 16.56 -13.02 -11.75
C LEU A 19 15.63 -13.51 -10.64
N ILE A 20 15.82 -14.72 -10.13
CA ILE A 20 15.03 -15.28 -9.02
C ILE A 20 15.18 -14.41 -7.76
N VAL A 21 16.39 -13.99 -7.42
CA VAL A 21 16.63 -13.10 -6.27
C VAL A 21 15.95 -11.75 -6.46
N LEU A 22 15.99 -11.16 -7.66
CA LEU A 22 15.32 -9.91 -7.98
C LEU A 22 13.78 -10.02 -7.87
N PHE A 23 13.20 -11.14 -8.32
CA PHE A 23 11.75 -11.37 -8.20
C PHE A 23 11.31 -11.73 -6.77
N LEU A 24 12.16 -12.39 -5.98
CA LEU A 24 11.84 -12.78 -4.60
C LEU A 24 11.97 -11.62 -3.60
N ASN A 25 12.61 -10.50 -3.97
CA ASN A 25 12.83 -9.36 -3.07
C ASN A 25 11.85 -8.19 -3.28
N MET A 26 10.76 -8.38 -4.05
CA MET A 26 9.77 -7.32 -4.21
C MET A 26 8.84 -7.25 -3.01
N LYS A 27 8.66 -6.04 -2.47
CA LYS A 27 7.81 -5.82 -1.29
C LYS A 27 6.43 -5.32 -1.66
N LYS A 28 5.46 -5.72 -0.85
CA LYS A 28 4.13 -5.15 -0.82
C LYS A 28 3.99 -4.23 0.40
N VAL A 29 3.77 -2.96 0.16
CA VAL A 29 3.64 -1.94 1.20
C VAL A 29 2.18 -1.91 1.67
N ILE A 30 1.97 -2.05 2.98
CA ILE A 30 0.62 -2.08 3.59
C ILE A 30 0.52 -0.96 4.61
N LEU A 31 -0.21 0.10 4.28
CA LEU A 31 -0.53 1.17 5.23
C LEU A 31 -1.77 0.78 6.06
N GLY A 32 -1.74 1.10 7.35
CA GLY A 32 -2.77 0.65 8.28
C GLY A 32 -2.63 -0.84 8.63
N ALA A 33 -1.40 -1.35 8.65
CA ALA A 33 -1.05 -2.76 8.81
C ALA A 33 -1.54 -3.37 10.13
N THR A 34 -1.74 -2.60 11.18
CA THR A 34 -2.26 -3.07 12.49
C THR A 34 -3.79 -3.11 12.57
N GLY A 35 -4.49 -2.56 11.56
CA GLY A 35 -5.95 -2.67 11.45
C GLY A 35 -6.40 -4.06 11.03
N SER A 36 -7.70 -4.37 11.19
CA SER A 36 -8.25 -5.71 10.88
C SER A 36 -7.99 -6.15 9.45
N ILE A 37 -8.17 -5.25 8.46
CA ILE A 37 -7.92 -5.55 7.04
C ILE A 37 -6.42 -5.69 6.79
N GLY A 38 -5.63 -4.68 7.21
CA GLY A 38 -4.19 -4.65 6.95
C GLY A 38 -3.45 -5.84 7.56
N SER A 39 -3.75 -6.21 8.81
CA SER A 39 -3.09 -7.34 9.47
C SER A 39 -3.47 -8.69 8.85
N SER A 40 -4.73 -8.86 8.47
CA SER A 40 -5.17 -10.07 7.78
C SER A 40 -4.54 -10.19 6.38
N LEU A 41 -4.42 -9.08 5.65
CA LEU A 41 -3.76 -9.03 4.36
C LEU A 41 -2.27 -9.36 4.49
N ALA A 42 -1.57 -8.72 5.45
CA ALA A 42 -0.16 -8.96 5.70
C ALA A 42 0.14 -10.45 5.97
N LYS A 43 -0.64 -11.08 6.87
CA LYS A 43 -0.51 -12.51 7.17
C LYS A 43 -0.70 -13.39 5.94
N LYS A 44 -1.76 -13.16 5.17
CA LYS A 44 -2.04 -13.93 3.95
C LYS A 44 -0.94 -13.79 2.89
N LEU A 45 -0.40 -12.59 2.71
CA LEU A 45 0.69 -12.35 1.76
C LEU A 45 1.96 -13.10 2.19
N VAL A 46 2.33 -13.04 3.47
CA VAL A 46 3.50 -13.76 3.99
C VAL A 46 3.30 -15.28 3.92
N GLU A 47 2.11 -15.79 4.24
CA GLU A 47 1.75 -17.21 4.06
C GLU A 47 1.88 -17.68 2.60
N SER A 48 1.68 -16.76 1.65
CA SER A 48 1.87 -17.04 0.21
C SER A 48 3.31 -16.84 -0.27
N GLY A 49 4.27 -16.61 0.63
CA GLY A 49 5.69 -16.43 0.32
C GLY A 49 6.06 -15.01 -0.14
N GLU A 50 5.16 -14.04 0.01
CA GLU A 50 5.40 -12.65 -0.36
C GLU A 50 6.11 -11.88 0.75
N GLN A 51 6.93 -10.90 0.39
CA GLN A 51 7.52 -9.99 1.34
C GLN A 51 6.63 -8.74 1.52
N VAL A 52 6.50 -8.29 2.76
CA VAL A 52 5.71 -7.11 3.08
C VAL A 52 6.53 -6.06 3.84
N HIS A 53 6.16 -4.80 3.65
CA HIS A 53 6.59 -3.68 4.47
C HIS A 53 5.36 -3.08 5.15
N LEU A 54 5.36 -3.06 6.48
CA LEU A 54 4.21 -2.70 7.28
C LEU A 54 4.29 -1.24 7.72
N VAL A 55 3.19 -0.50 7.56
CA VAL A 55 3.11 0.90 7.98
C VAL A 55 1.95 1.11 8.93
N GLY A 56 2.20 1.78 10.05
CA GLY A 56 1.20 2.07 11.08
C GLY A 56 1.66 3.11 12.07
N ARG A 57 0.74 3.63 12.89
CA ARG A 57 1.01 4.72 13.82
C ARG A 57 1.56 4.26 15.17
N GLU A 58 1.13 3.11 15.62
CA GLU A 58 1.44 2.62 16.97
C GLU A 58 2.57 1.60 16.87
N GLU A 59 3.75 2.00 17.35
CA GLU A 59 5.00 1.26 17.20
C GLU A 59 4.96 -0.11 17.90
N THR A 60 4.35 -0.21 19.08
CA THR A 60 4.33 -1.45 19.86
C THR A 60 3.58 -2.55 19.14
N SER A 61 2.39 -2.26 18.62
CA SER A 61 1.59 -3.25 17.87
C SER A 61 2.18 -3.52 16.50
N LEU A 62 2.77 -2.52 15.86
CA LEU A 62 3.38 -2.65 14.54
C LEU A 62 4.65 -3.50 14.59
N SER A 63 5.55 -3.23 15.53
CA SER A 63 6.78 -4.02 15.71
C SER A 63 6.49 -5.47 16.11
N LYS A 64 5.46 -5.68 16.95
CA LYS A 64 5.01 -7.04 17.27
C LYS A 64 4.56 -7.80 16.03
N LEU A 65 3.74 -7.19 15.19
CA LEU A 65 3.27 -7.80 13.93
C LEU A 65 4.44 -8.02 12.96
N ALA A 66 5.36 -7.07 12.85
CA ALA A 66 6.53 -7.17 12.00
C ALA A 66 7.44 -8.33 12.43
N ASN A 67 7.67 -8.50 13.73
CA ASN A 67 8.43 -9.62 14.26
C ASN A 67 7.73 -10.97 14.01
N GLU A 68 6.39 -11.05 14.21
CA GLU A 68 5.59 -12.24 13.91
C GLU A 68 5.74 -12.66 12.43
N LEU A 69 5.77 -11.68 11.52
CA LEU A 69 5.81 -11.92 10.08
C LEU A 69 7.22 -11.87 9.47
N ASN A 70 8.25 -11.67 10.27
CA ASN A 70 9.64 -11.45 9.82
C ASN A 70 9.72 -10.36 8.72
N SER A 71 9.06 -9.23 8.96
CA SER A 71 8.85 -8.16 7.99
C SER A 71 9.49 -6.85 8.44
N THR A 72 9.79 -5.96 7.50
CA THR A 72 10.20 -4.59 7.80
C THR A 72 8.99 -3.69 8.08
N PHE A 73 9.20 -2.57 8.77
CA PHE A 73 8.11 -1.65 9.07
C PHE A 73 8.58 -0.20 9.18
N THR A 74 7.64 0.73 9.00
CA THR A 74 7.78 2.16 9.27
C THR A 74 6.67 2.62 10.21
N THR A 75 7.05 3.27 11.31
CA THR A 75 6.09 3.90 12.22
C THR A 75 5.87 5.35 11.80
N CYS A 76 4.67 5.69 11.31
CA CYS A 76 4.28 7.08 10.99
C CYS A 76 2.77 7.25 11.00
N ASP A 77 2.31 8.49 11.18
CA ASP A 77 0.92 8.88 10.89
C ASP A 77 0.86 9.39 9.45
N VAL A 78 -0.08 8.88 8.67
CA VAL A 78 -0.29 9.32 7.27
C VAL A 78 -0.80 10.76 7.15
N LEU A 79 -1.14 11.40 8.26
CA LEU A 79 -1.49 12.82 8.33
C LEU A 79 -0.28 13.73 8.61
N GLU A 80 0.91 13.18 8.86
CA GLU A 80 2.16 13.94 8.95
C GLU A 80 2.61 14.38 7.56
N GLU A 81 3.20 15.57 7.46
CA GLU A 81 3.55 16.20 6.17
C GLU A 81 4.56 15.38 5.36
N ASN A 82 5.49 14.71 6.02
CA ASN A 82 6.59 13.97 5.39
C ASN A 82 6.48 12.44 5.50
N PHE A 83 5.27 11.91 5.81
CA PHE A 83 5.09 10.47 6.04
C PHE A 83 5.50 9.60 4.84
N SER A 84 5.20 10.06 3.63
CA SER A 84 5.50 9.30 2.41
C SER A 84 7.01 9.23 2.13
N GLU A 85 7.74 10.33 2.37
CA GLU A 85 9.21 10.36 2.26
C GLU A 85 9.85 9.43 3.29
N LYS A 86 9.34 9.40 4.53
CA LYS A 86 9.81 8.49 5.57
C LYS A 86 9.67 7.03 5.16
N ILE A 87 8.51 6.65 4.59
CA ILE A 87 8.29 5.29 4.08
C ILE A 87 9.27 4.95 2.96
N VAL A 88 9.45 5.85 1.99
CA VAL A 88 10.39 5.66 0.87
C VAL A 88 11.83 5.50 1.38
N ASN A 89 12.24 6.31 2.35
CA ASN A 89 13.57 6.23 2.94
C ASN A 89 13.80 4.91 3.71
N ASP A 90 12.79 4.41 4.42
CA ASP A 90 12.88 3.13 5.13
C ASP A 90 12.88 1.92 4.19
N LEU A 91 12.22 2.04 3.04
CA LEU A 91 12.27 1.04 1.95
C LEU A 91 13.65 0.99 1.28
N LYS A 92 14.44 2.08 1.34
CA LYS A 92 15.75 2.19 0.69
C LYS A 92 15.65 1.87 -0.81
N ASP A 93 16.53 0.97 -1.28
CA ASP A 93 16.57 0.54 -2.69
C ASP A 93 15.68 -0.70 -2.97
N GLU A 94 14.78 -1.03 -2.06
CA GLU A 94 13.92 -2.19 -2.24
C GLU A 94 12.85 -1.96 -3.31
N GLN A 95 12.64 -2.95 -4.14
CA GLN A 95 11.60 -2.89 -5.16
C GLN A 95 10.22 -3.11 -4.53
N VAL A 96 9.26 -2.28 -4.94
CA VAL A 96 7.86 -2.37 -4.49
C VAL A 96 6.99 -2.78 -5.67
N ASN A 97 6.27 -3.89 -5.54
CA ASN A 97 5.33 -4.38 -6.55
C ASN A 97 3.88 -4.42 -6.07
N GLY A 98 3.58 -3.86 -4.91
CA GLY A 98 2.22 -3.75 -4.41
C GLY A 98 2.07 -2.67 -3.35
N LEU A 99 0.96 -1.96 -3.40
CA LEU A 99 0.57 -0.98 -2.40
C LEU A 99 -0.88 -1.23 -1.97
N ALA A 100 -1.10 -1.50 -0.68
CA ALA A 100 -2.42 -1.58 -0.10
C ALA A 100 -2.63 -0.45 0.92
N TYR A 101 -3.55 0.45 0.62
CA TYR A 101 -3.90 1.56 1.52
C TYR A 101 -5.10 1.15 2.37
N CYS A 102 -4.84 0.53 3.53
CA CYS A 102 -5.84 0.03 4.48
C CYS A 102 -6.20 1.06 5.57
N VAL A 103 -5.73 2.30 5.44
CA VAL A 103 -6.06 3.37 6.38
C VAL A 103 -7.43 3.95 6.07
N GLY A 104 -8.17 4.26 7.11
CA GLY A 104 -9.46 4.91 7.01
C GLY A 104 -10.15 5.05 8.35
N SER A 105 -11.16 5.89 8.39
CA SER A 105 -12.06 6.04 9.54
C SER A 105 -13.50 6.15 9.08
N ILE A 106 -14.40 5.77 9.97
CA ILE A 106 -15.84 5.93 9.76
C ILE A 106 -16.37 6.88 10.83
N ASP A 107 -16.71 8.10 10.42
CA ASP A 107 -17.37 9.10 11.27
C ASP A 107 -18.85 9.20 10.86
N LEU A 108 -19.72 8.67 11.72
CA LEU A 108 -21.16 8.59 11.47
C LEU A 108 -21.91 9.62 12.29
N LYS A 109 -22.45 10.63 11.62
CA LYS A 109 -23.31 11.62 12.28
C LYS A 109 -24.33 12.22 11.29
N PRO A 110 -25.50 12.68 11.81
CA PRO A 110 -26.47 13.40 10.98
C PRO A 110 -25.84 14.62 10.29
N LEU A 111 -26.17 14.89 9.04
CA LEU A 111 -25.61 16.00 8.26
C LEU A 111 -25.69 17.35 9.00
N LYS A 112 -26.78 17.62 9.71
CA LYS A 112 -26.96 18.85 10.50
C LYS A 112 -25.96 19.03 11.64
N LEU A 113 -25.26 17.97 12.06
CA LEU A 113 -24.26 17.99 13.12
C LEU A 113 -22.83 17.96 12.58
N THR A 114 -22.66 17.81 11.27
CA THR A 114 -21.33 17.78 10.65
C THR A 114 -20.74 19.19 10.58
N LYS A 115 -19.41 19.23 10.64
CA LYS A 115 -18.60 20.44 10.48
C LYS A 115 -17.74 20.32 9.23
N LYS A 116 -17.31 21.45 8.67
CA LYS A 116 -16.33 21.47 7.59
C LYS A 116 -15.07 20.65 7.93
N SER A 117 -14.59 20.75 9.18
CA SER A 117 -13.44 20.02 9.65
C SER A 117 -13.60 18.49 9.56
N ASP A 118 -14.80 17.96 9.77
CA ASP A 118 -15.05 16.51 9.70
C ASP A 118 -14.82 15.98 8.26
N PHE A 119 -15.34 16.72 7.27
CA PHE A 119 -15.11 16.40 5.86
C PHE A 119 -13.64 16.53 5.49
N MET A 120 -12.98 17.64 5.86
CA MET A 120 -11.56 17.86 5.55
C MET A 120 -10.68 16.76 6.15
N GLN A 121 -10.92 16.38 7.41
CA GLN A 121 -10.18 15.31 8.06
C GLN A 121 -10.41 13.97 7.35
N SER A 122 -11.64 13.64 6.99
CA SER A 122 -11.96 12.40 6.28
C SER A 122 -11.33 12.36 4.89
N PHE A 123 -11.37 13.47 4.13
CA PHE A 123 -10.71 13.58 2.83
C PHE A 123 -9.18 13.46 2.95
N ASN A 124 -8.57 14.16 3.91
CA ASN A 124 -7.14 14.06 4.13
C ASN A 124 -6.72 12.62 4.43
N LEU A 125 -7.42 11.95 5.36
CA LEU A 125 -7.08 10.60 5.76
C LEU A 125 -7.31 9.56 4.67
N ASN A 126 -8.44 9.63 3.94
CA ASN A 126 -8.84 8.57 3.02
C ASN A 126 -8.36 8.79 1.59
N LEU A 127 -8.17 10.03 1.15
CA LEU A 127 -7.88 10.40 -0.23
C LEU A 127 -6.50 11.04 -0.39
N VAL A 128 -6.25 12.18 0.30
CA VAL A 128 -5.03 12.96 0.08
C VAL A 128 -3.80 12.15 0.46
N SER A 129 -3.78 11.57 1.67
CA SER A 129 -2.65 10.73 2.10
C SER A 129 -2.45 9.51 1.20
N ALA A 130 -3.54 8.90 0.70
CA ALA A 130 -3.44 7.81 -0.28
C ALA A 130 -2.78 8.29 -1.58
N THR A 131 -3.15 9.47 -2.06
CA THR A 131 -2.57 10.06 -3.27
C THR A 131 -1.09 10.36 -3.11
N GLU A 132 -0.67 10.87 -1.94
CA GLU A 132 0.73 11.20 -1.67
C GLU A 132 1.63 9.95 -1.68
N ILE A 133 1.24 8.88 -1.00
CA ILE A 133 2.06 7.66 -1.02
C ILE A 133 2.05 6.99 -2.40
N ILE A 134 0.94 7.01 -3.14
CA ILE A 134 0.88 6.50 -4.51
C ILE A 134 1.85 7.28 -5.40
N LYS A 135 1.85 8.61 -5.32
CA LYS A 135 2.78 9.47 -6.05
C LYS A 135 4.23 9.15 -5.73
N SER A 136 4.57 8.97 -4.45
CA SER A 136 5.95 8.69 -4.02
C SER A 136 6.45 7.30 -4.45
N LEU A 137 5.55 6.32 -4.66
CA LEU A 137 5.89 4.97 -5.08
C LEU A 137 5.59 4.68 -6.57
N ALA A 138 5.06 5.66 -7.32
CA ALA A 138 4.57 5.45 -8.68
C ALA A 138 5.63 4.88 -9.63
N ASP A 139 6.85 5.42 -9.62
CA ASP A 139 7.92 4.96 -10.50
C ASP A 139 8.40 3.55 -10.15
N ASN A 140 8.46 3.22 -8.86
CA ASN A 140 8.81 1.89 -8.39
C ASN A 140 7.73 0.85 -8.80
N LEU A 141 6.45 1.19 -8.61
CA LEU A 141 5.32 0.36 -9.01
C LEU A 141 5.25 0.17 -10.53
N LYS A 142 5.51 1.21 -11.33
CA LYS A 142 5.58 1.10 -12.80
C LYS A 142 6.71 0.19 -13.25
N ALA A 143 7.90 0.33 -12.66
CA ALA A 143 9.06 -0.50 -13.01
C ALA A 143 8.83 -1.99 -12.70
N SER A 144 8.11 -2.30 -11.63
CA SER A 144 7.79 -3.66 -11.20
C SER A 144 6.51 -4.23 -11.80
N LYS A 145 5.76 -3.45 -12.59
CA LYS A 145 4.38 -3.77 -13.02
C LYS A 145 3.49 -4.14 -11.84
N GLY A 146 3.56 -3.32 -10.82
CA GLY A 146 2.90 -3.54 -9.54
C GLY A 146 1.40 -3.29 -9.58
N SER A 147 0.78 -3.32 -8.41
CA SER A 147 -0.65 -3.04 -8.25
C SER A 147 -0.94 -2.17 -7.05
N ILE A 148 -2.04 -1.42 -7.11
CA ILE A 148 -2.51 -0.57 -6.02
C ILE A 148 -3.91 -1.03 -5.60
N VAL A 149 -4.11 -1.19 -4.29
CA VAL A 149 -5.40 -1.54 -3.72
C VAL A 149 -5.87 -0.42 -2.78
N LEU A 150 -7.02 0.14 -3.10
CA LEU A 150 -7.73 1.13 -2.29
C LEU A 150 -9.06 0.55 -1.81
N PHE A 151 -9.54 0.99 -0.66
CA PHE A 151 -10.77 0.48 -0.06
C PHE A 151 -11.88 1.53 -0.10
N SER A 152 -13.03 1.16 -0.67
CA SER A 152 -14.25 1.94 -0.65
C SER A 152 -15.28 1.36 0.35
N THR A 153 -16.51 1.76 0.23
CA THR A 153 -17.64 1.31 1.06
C THR A 153 -18.90 1.18 0.22
N VAL A 154 -19.74 0.20 0.55
CA VAL A 154 -21.07 0.04 -0.06
C VAL A 154 -21.96 1.28 0.11
N ALA A 155 -21.67 2.12 1.12
CA ALA A 155 -22.40 3.36 1.35
C ALA A 155 -22.25 4.40 0.24
N VAL A 156 -21.27 4.26 -0.66
CA VAL A 156 -21.13 5.11 -1.86
C VAL A 156 -22.23 4.79 -2.87
N GLN A 157 -22.56 3.52 -3.04
CA GLN A 157 -23.51 3.07 -4.05
C GLN A 157 -24.97 3.11 -3.56
N GLN A 158 -25.20 2.67 -2.31
CA GLN A 158 -26.57 2.55 -1.79
C GLN A 158 -27.02 3.72 -0.95
N GLY A 159 -26.06 4.45 -0.34
CA GLY A 159 -26.37 5.51 0.61
C GLY A 159 -26.95 4.97 1.93
N PHE A 160 -26.43 5.47 3.05
CA PHE A 160 -26.96 5.14 4.38
C PHE A 160 -27.14 6.42 5.21
N PRO A 161 -28.11 6.44 6.15
CA PRO A 161 -28.22 7.55 7.09
C PRO A 161 -26.90 7.80 7.83
N ASN A 162 -26.58 9.04 8.08
CA ASN A 162 -25.39 9.47 8.82
C ASN A 162 -24.02 9.19 8.15
N HIS A 163 -23.98 8.73 6.90
CA HIS A 163 -22.75 8.38 6.19
C HIS A 163 -22.22 9.49 5.27
N ALA A 164 -22.75 10.71 5.34
CA ALA A 164 -22.38 11.79 4.42
C ALA A 164 -20.86 12.01 4.34
N ILE A 165 -20.15 12.00 5.46
CA ILE A 165 -18.71 12.22 5.53
C ILE A 165 -17.95 11.08 4.84
N VAL A 166 -18.14 9.86 5.31
CA VAL A 166 -17.40 8.70 4.81
C VAL A 166 -17.76 8.34 3.37
N SER A 167 -19.04 8.44 2.98
CA SER A 167 -19.47 8.19 1.61
C SER A 167 -18.85 9.18 0.62
N SER A 168 -18.79 10.47 0.98
CA SER A 168 -18.16 11.49 0.13
C SER A 168 -16.67 11.21 -0.06
N ALA A 169 -15.93 10.93 1.01
CA ALA A 169 -14.50 10.63 0.94
C ALA A 169 -14.22 9.34 0.16
N LYS A 170 -15.00 8.28 0.38
CA LYS A 170 -14.81 7.00 -0.31
C LYS A 170 -15.31 7.04 -1.77
N GLY A 171 -16.32 7.85 -2.10
CA GLY A 171 -16.68 8.13 -3.49
C GLY A 171 -15.56 8.84 -4.26
N ALA A 172 -14.85 9.75 -3.59
CA ALA A 172 -13.65 10.37 -4.16
C ALA A 172 -12.52 9.36 -4.39
N VAL A 173 -12.34 8.37 -3.50
CA VAL A 173 -11.39 7.25 -3.68
C VAL A 173 -11.76 6.40 -4.91
N GLU A 174 -13.04 6.15 -5.16
CA GLU A 174 -13.48 5.44 -6.38
C GLU A 174 -13.15 6.25 -7.65
N GLY A 175 -13.42 7.55 -7.64
CA GLY A 175 -13.04 8.45 -8.73
C GLY A 175 -11.54 8.49 -8.98
N LEU A 176 -10.73 8.57 -7.90
CA LEU A 176 -9.27 8.50 -7.98
C LEU A 176 -8.81 7.17 -8.60
N THR A 177 -9.41 6.05 -8.19
CA THR A 177 -9.06 4.73 -8.72
C THR A 177 -9.26 4.64 -10.23
N LEU A 178 -10.39 5.16 -10.75
CA LEU A 178 -10.65 5.18 -12.19
C LEU A 178 -9.67 6.08 -12.94
N ALA A 179 -9.35 7.24 -12.39
CA ALA A 179 -8.40 8.17 -13.00
C ALA A 179 -6.98 7.57 -13.08
N LEU A 180 -6.51 6.98 -11.98
CA LEU A 180 -5.19 6.35 -11.93
C LEU A 180 -5.10 5.10 -12.81
N ALA A 181 -6.16 4.30 -12.89
CA ALA A 181 -6.21 3.16 -13.81
C ALA A 181 -6.06 3.61 -15.28
N ALA A 182 -6.67 4.74 -15.66
CA ALA A 182 -6.50 5.30 -17.00
C ALA A 182 -5.11 5.89 -17.24
N GLU A 183 -4.51 6.52 -16.21
CA GLU A 183 -3.21 7.19 -16.31
C GLU A 183 -2.04 6.19 -16.31
N TYR A 184 -2.13 5.12 -15.51
CA TYR A 184 -1.01 4.22 -15.26
C TYR A 184 -1.06 2.92 -16.07
N ALA A 185 -2.19 2.57 -16.69
CA ALA A 185 -2.27 1.39 -17.53
C ALA A 185 -1.29 1.49 -18.74
N PRO A 186 -0.64 0.39 -19.18
CA PRO A 186 -0.76 -0.96 -18.65
C PRO A 186 0.30 -1.31 -17.57
N ASN A 187 0.93 -0.33 -16.94
CA ASN A 187 2.11 -0.54 -16.08
C ASN A 187 1.75 -0.79 -14.60
N ILE A 188 0.59 -0.26 -14.13
CA ILE A 188 0.05 -0.49 -12.79
C ILE A 188 -1.41 -0.86 -12.92
#